data_52678ee4ec5b3360e04f256488dbb185
#
_entry.id   52678ee4ec5b3360e04f256488dbb185
#
_cell.length_a   1.000
_cell.length_b   1.000
_cell.length_c   1.000
_cell.angle_alpha   90.00
_cell.angle_beta   90.00
_cell.angle_gamma   90.00
#
_symmetry.space_group_name_H-M   'P 1'
#
loop_
_entity.id
_entity.type
_entity.pdbx_description
1 polymer ?
#
loop_
_entity_poly.entity_id
_entity_poly.type
_entity_poly.pdbx_seq_one_letter_code
_entity_poly.pdbx_strand_id
1 'polypeptide(L)'
;MGDDDSIAQLGFGMSRAGLSATLKSLADDLEKIGQCADAPSPAVAINSWALGWRSVPCLLGRPIGHPSVGDGRACLSSELFYLDPGRGIARTMSRWYRLGTRVDPDHWSDRHPDLTMPWRTP
;
A
#
# COMPACT_ATOMS: atom_id res chain seq x y z
N MET A 1 -11.25 -1.46 19.56
CA MET A 1 -10.35 -2.23 19.74
C MET A 1 -9.68 -2.76 18.57
N GLY A 2 -9.84 -3.80 18.01
CA GLY A 2 -9.07 -4.36 16.94
C GLY A 2 -9.10 -3.60 15.63
N ASP A 3 -10.00 -2.66 15.48
CA ASP A 3 -10.14 -1.93 14.21
C ASP A 3 -8.92 -1.11 13.86
N ASP A 4 -8.20 -0.63 14.87
CA ASP A 4 -7.01 0.18 14.63
C ASP A 4 -5.92 -0.58 13.93
N ASP A 5 -5.90 -1.90 14.08
CA ASP A 5 -4.84 -2.73 13.54
C ASP A 5 -5.31 -3.58 12.38
N SER A 6 -6.52 -3.33 11.87
CA SER A 6 -7.17 -4.24 10.95
C SER A 6 -6.34 -4.58 9.74
N ILE A 7 -5.85 -3.56 9.02
CA ILE A 7 -5.11 -3.82 7.79
C ILE A 7 -3.68 -4.29 8.09
N ALA A 8 -3.10 -3.82 9.17
CA ALA A 8 -1.76 -4.27 9.55
C ALA A 8 -1.78 -5.75 9.84
N GLN A 9 -2.79 -6.23 10.58
CA GLN A 9 -2.91 -7.64 10.87
C GLN A 9 -3.19 -8.47 9.62
N LEU A 10 -4.04 -7.96 8.74
CA LEU A 10 -4.38 -8.67 7.51
C LEU A 10 -3.21 -8.70 6.53
N GLY A 11 -2.48 -7.59 6.39
CA GLY A 11 -1.46 -7.47 5.40
C GLY A 11 -0.08 -7.91 5.84
N PHE A 12 0.26 -7.70 7.11
CA PHE A 12 1.64 -7.86 7.56
C PHE A 12 1.77 -8.72 8.81
N GLY A 13 0.67 -9.13 9.42
CA GLY A 13 0.71 -9.94 10.63
C GLY A 13 1.31 -9.23 11.83
N MET A 14 1.28 -7.90 11.84
CA MET A 14 1.83 -7.13 12.95
C MET A 14 0.86 -6.01 13.33
N SER A 15 1.03 -5.48 14.53
CA SER A 15 0.20 -4.40 15.03
C SER A 15 0.51 -3.09 14.31
N ARG A 16 -0.39 -2.11 14.49
CA ARG A 16 -0.17 -0.78 13.93
C ARG A 16 1.13 -0.17 14.43
N ALA A 17 1.42 -0.31 15.72
CA ALA A 17 2.65 0.22 16.31
C ALA A 17 3.88 -0.47 15.72
N GLY A 18 3.82 -1.78 15.53
CA GLY A 18 4.91 -2.53 14.93
C GLY A 18 5.13 -2.12 13.48
N LEU A 19 4.05 -1.95 12.74
CA LEU A 19 4.14 -1.49 11.35
C LEU A 19 4.76 -0.09 11.28
N SER A 20 4.32 0.81 12.16
CA SER A 20 4.87 2.16 12.19
C SER A 20 6.38 2.15 12.43
N ALA A 21 6.83 1.35 13.39
CA ALA A 21 8.25 1.24 13.69
C ALA A 21 9.03 0.69 12.50
N THR A 22 8.47 -0.31 11.83
CA THR A 22 9.09 -0.91 10.65
C THR A 22 9.23 0.10 9.52
N LEU A 23 8.19 0.89 9.29
CA LEU A 23 8.22 1.90 8.23
C LEU A 23 9.22 3.01 8.53
N LYS A 24 9.34 3.41 9.80
CA LYS A 24 10.35 4.41 10.18
C LYS A 24 11.74 3.90 9.94
N SER A 25 11.98 2.64 10.28
CA SER A 25 13.26 2.00 10.03
C SER A 25 13.59 1.98 8.55
N LEU A 26 12.61 1.62 7.74
CA LEU A 26 12.77 1.61 6.29
C LEU A 26 13.11 3.00 5.76
N ALA A 27 12.38 4.00 6.23
CA ALA A 27 12.60 5.39 5.80
C ALA A 27 14.02 5.84 6.15
N ASP A 28 14.47 5.53 7.36
CA ASP A 28 15.83 5.86 7.80
C ASP A 28 16.88 5.20 6.91
N ASP A 29 16.67 3.94 6.59
CA ASP A 29 17.61 3.19 5.75
C ASP A 29 17.70 3.79 4.35
N LEU A 30 16.57 4.17 3.78
CA LEU A 30 16.55 4.79 2.45
C LEU A 30 17.26 6.13 2.44
N GLU A 31 17.11 6.91 3.51
CA GLU A 31 17.81 8.18 3.63
C GLU A 31 19.33 8.00 3.71
N LYS A 32 19.76 6.98 4.46
CA LYS A 32 21.19 6.71 4.62
C LYS A 32 21.84 6.34 3.31
N ILE A 33 21.14 5.61 2.45
CA ILE A 33 21.70 5.25 1.15
C ILE A 33 22.03 6.49 0.34
N GLY A 34 21.16 7.51 0.41
CA GLY A 34 21.40 8.74 -0.34
C GLY A 34 22.49 9.63 0.23
N GLN A 35 22.85 9.42 1.51
CA GLN A 35 23.80 10.28 2.20
C GLN A 35 25.17 9.64 2.40
N CYS A 36 25.23 8.31 2.40
CA CYS A 36 26.46 7.59 2.71
C CYS A 36 27.19 7.18 1.45
N ALA A 37 28.52 7.38 1.47
CA ALA A 37 29.35 6.90 0.39
C ALA A 37 29.53 5.39 0.44
N ASP A 38 29.45 4.81 1.62
CA ASP A 38 29.71 3.39 1.82
C ASP A 38 28.39 2.62 1.85
N ALA A 39 28.35 1.51 1.10
CA ALA A 39 27.22 0.61 1.14
C ALA A 39 27.16 -0.10 2.48
N PRO A 40 25.95 -0.40 3.01
CA PRO A 40 25.85 -1.18 4.22
C PRO A 40 26.36 -2.60 4.01
N SER A 41 26.72 -3.26 5.09
CA SER A 41 27.18 -4.63 5.05
C SER A 41 26.18 -5.51 5.79
N PRO A 42 25.14 -6.01 5.11
CA PRO A 42 24.09 -6.75 5.79
C PRO A 42 24.56 -8.10 6.32
N ALA A 43 24.00 -8.48 7.46
CA ALA A 43 24.30 -9.77 8.07
C ALA A 43 23.58 -10.93 7.36
N VAL A 44 22.45 -10.64 6.71
CA VAL A 44 21.65 -11.67 6.07
C VAL A 44 21.89 -11.65 4.58
N ALA A 45 22.24 -12.80 4.02
CA ALA A 45 22.39 -12.96 2.58
C ALA A 45 21.18 -13.72 2.04
N ILE A 46 20.87 -13.49 0.76
CA ILE A 46 19.87 -14.27 0.05
C ILE A 46 20.47 -14.78 -1.24
N ASN A 47 20.54 -16.11 -1.37
CA ASN A 47 21.19 -16.76 -2.51
C ASN A 47 20.16 -17.16 -3.56
N SER A 48 20.65 -17.33 -4.78
CA SER A 48 19.78 -17.76 -5.91
C SER A 48 18.60 -16.83 -6.09
N TRP A 49 18.84 -15.53 -5.90
CA TRP A 49 17.76 -14.54 -5.92
C TRP A 49 17.36 -14.14 -7.33
N ALA A 50 16.14 -13.72 -7.45
CA ALA A 50 15.63 -13.12 -8.67
C ALA A 50 14.59 -12.09 -8.28
N LEU A 51 14.37 -11.13 -9.15
CA LEU A 51 13.30 -10.16 -8.93
C LEU A 51 11.96 -10.83 -9.20
N GLY A 52 11.07 -10.76 -8.24
CA GLY A 52 9.74 -11.32 -8.37
C GLY A 52 8.68 -10.29 -8.04
N TRP A 53 7.43 -10.67 -8.19
CA TRP A 53 6.30 -9.79 -7.94
C TRP A 53 5.29 -10.49 -7.05
N ARG A 54 4.59 -9.71 -6.24
CA ARG A 54 3.46 -10.22 -5.46
C ARG A 54 2.41 -9.12 -5.34
N SER A 55 1.14 -9.55 -5.17
CA SER A 55 0.07 -8.58 -4.99
C SER A 55 0.09 -7.98 -3.60
N VAL A 56 -0.40 -6.76 -3.49
CA VAL A 56 -0.52 -6.06 -2.23
C VAL A 56 -1.93 -5.50 -2.11
N PRO A 57 -2.43 -5.27 -0.89
CA PRO A 57 -3.72 -4.61 -0.72
C PRO A 57 -3.67 -3.21 -1.28
N CYS A 58 -4.75 -2.80 -1.92
CA CYS A 58 -4.90 -1.44 -2.43
C CYS A 58 -6.38 -1.10 -2.49
N LEU A 59 -6.69 0.15 -2.81
CA LEU A 59 -8.07 0.58 -3.01
C LEU A 59 -8.35 0.70 -4.50
N LEU A 60 -9.46 0.11 -4.92
CA LEU A 60 -10.01 0.31 -6.25
C LEU A 60 -11.17 1.28 -6.10
N GLY A 61 -11.17 2.37 -6.84
CA GLY A 61 -12.22 3.35 -6.66
C GLY A 61 -12.22 4.45 -7.69
N ARG A 62 -13.07 5.45 -7.45
CA ARG A 62 -13.21 6.63 -8.29
C ARG A 62 -12.97 7.86 -7.41
N PRO A 63 -11.76 8.37 -7.37
CA PRO A 63 -11.45 9.48 -6.46
C PRO A 63 -12.11 10.77 -6.89
N ILE A 64 -12.29 11.65 -5.91
CA ILE A 64 -12.74 13.01 -6.10
C ILE A 64 -11.69 13.93 -5.45
N GLY A 65 -11.22 14.91 -6.17
CA GLY A 65 -10.22 15.83 -5.63
C GLY A 65 -8.80 15.32 -5.65
N HIS A 66 -8.54 14.28 -6.42
CA HIS A 66 -7.20 13.73 -6.53
C HIS A 66 -6.32 14.64 -7.39
N PRO A 67 -5.06 14.88 -7.00
CA PRO A 67 -4.21 15.82 -7.75
C PRO A 67 -3.87 15.39 -9.17
N SER A 68 -3.90 14.09 -9.48
CA SER A 68 -3.51 13.63 -10.81
C SER A 68 -4.54 12.75 -11.50
N VAL A 69 -5.62 12.37 -10.82
CA VAL A 69 -6.68 11.55 -11.42
C VAL A 69 -7.96 12.41 -11.48
N GLY A 70 -8.55 12.53 -12.66
CA GLY A 70 -9.78 13.29 -12.83
C GLY A 70 -10.91 12.71 -12.00
N ASP A 71 -11.79 13.59 -11.51
CA ASP A 71 -12.91 13.19 -10.68
C ASP A 71 -13.75 12.09 -11.34
N GLY A 72 -14.05 11.05 -10.60
CA GLY A 72 -14.90 9.97 -11.04
C GLY A 72 -14.24 8.96 -11.96
N ARG A 73 -12.97 9.12 -12.29
CA ARG A 73 -12.26 8.15 -13.12
C ARG A 73 -11.77 6.98 -12.29
N ALA A 74 -11.80 5.79 -12.89
CA ALA A 74 -11.35 4.58 -12.22
C ALA A 74 -9.86 4.66 -11.90
N CYS A 75 -9.49 4.20 -10.71
CA CYS A 75 -8.13 4.35 -10.22
C CYS A 75 -7.77 3.22 -9.26
N LEU A 76 -6.50 2.80 -9.31
CA LEU A 76 -5.91 1.91 -8.33
C LEU A 76 -5.03 2.76 -7.44
N SER A 77 -5.19 2.64 -6.12
CA SER A 77 -4.34 3.38 -5.21
C SER A 77 -2.98 2.71 -5.09
N SER A 78 -2.05 3.42 -4.48
CA SER A 78 -0.81 2.80 -4.02
C SER A 78 -1.13 1.82 -2.89
N GLU A 79 -0.11 1.11 -2.42
CA GLU A 79 -0.28 0.07 -1.40
C GLU A 79 -0.98 0.59 -0.15
N LEU A 80 -1.92 -0.19 0.35
CA LEU A 80 -2.74 0.17 1.51
C LEU A 80 -2.05 -0.26 2.79
N PHE A 81 -1.96 0.65 3.74
CA PHE A 81 -1.34 0.39 5.04
C PHE A 81 -2.29 0.48 6.21
N TYR A 82 -3.41 1.16 6.04
CA TYR A 82 -4.39 1.30 7.12
C TYR A 82 -5.78 1.46 6.52
N LEU A 83 -6.73 0.71 7.05
CA LEU A 83 -8.12 0.77 6.59
C LEU A 83 -9.04 0.80 7.80
N ASP A 84 -9.88 1.81 7.86
CA ASP A 84 -10.83 1.97 8.96
C ASP A 84 -12.18 2.41 8.40
N PRO A 85 -13.00 1.43 7.95
CA PRO A 85 -14.31 1.77 7.39
C PRO A 85 -15.24 2.42 8.43
N GLY A 86 -15.07 2.11 9.70
CA GLY A 86 -15.89 2.70 10.75
C GLY A 86 -15.72 4.19 10.87
N ARG A 87 -14.49 4.67 10.70
CA ARG A 87 -14.20 6.10 10.70
C ARG A 87 -14.21 6.68 9.29
N GLY A 88 -14.35 5.85 8.27
CA GLY A 88 -14.42 6.30 6.90
C GLY A 88 -13.10 6.81 6.35
N ILE A 89 -11.99 6.24 6.79
CA ILE A 89 -10.67 6.68 6.33
C ILE A 89 -9.78 5.49 5.99
N ALA A 90 -8.82 5.76 5.10
CA ALA A 90 -7.79 4.79 4.75
C ALA A 90 -6.50 5.54 4.44
N ARG A 91 -5.37 4.89 4.69
CA ARG A 91 -4.07 5.46 4.35
C ARG A 91 -3.32 4.52 3.44
N THR A 92 -2.95 5.00 2.26
CA THR A 92 -2.09 4.28 1.35
C THR A 92 -0.67 4.83 1.47
N MET A 93 0.24 4.28 0.68
CA MET A 93 1.61 4.80 0.62
C MET A 93 1.61 6.30 0.32
N SER A 94 0.72 6.74 -0.56
CA SER A 94 0.75 8.11 -1.08
C SER A 94 -0.05 9.12 -0.28
N ARG A 95 -1.16 8.73 0.32
CA ARG A 95 -2.04 9.72 0.95
C ARG A 95 -3.13 9.09 1.80
N TRP A 96 -3.83 9.95 2.52
CA TRP A 96 -5.09 9.59 3.16
C TRP A 96 -6.22 9.66 2.15
N TYR A 97 -7.18 8.76 2.32
CA TYR A 97 -8.43 8.80 1.57
C TYR A 97 -9.60 8.83 2.53
N ARG A 98 -10.63 9.58 2.16
CA ARG A 98 -11.93 9.52 2.80
C ARG A 98 -12.76 8.51 2.03
N LEU A 99 -13.31 7.52 2.74
CA LEU A 99 -14.06 6.44 2.12
C LEU A 99 -15.50 6.86 1.89
N GLY A 100 -15.96 6.75 0.66
CA GLY A 100 -17.34 6.99 0.32
C GLY A 100 -18.12 5.67 0.27
N THR A 101 -18.91 5.50 -0.78
CA THR A 101 -19.73 4.30 -0.95
C THR A 101 -18.84 3.09 -1.24
N ARG A 102 -19.09 2.02 -0.49
CA ARG A 102 -18.37 0.77 -0.70
C ARG A 102 -19.13 -0.10 -1.70
N VAL A 103 -18.36 -0.78 -2.55
CA VAL A 103 -18.94 -1.71 -3.51
C VAL A 103 -18.30 -3.09 -3.31
N ASP A 104 -18.94 -4.10 -3.88
CA ASP A 104 -18.40 -5.45 -3.90
C ASP A 104 -17.17 -5.50 -4.78
N PRO A 105 -16.15 -6.29 -4.43
CA PRO A 105 -14.99 -6.47 -5.33
C PRO A 105 -15.37 -6.90 -6.74
N ASP A 106 -16.43 -7.67 -6.90
CA ASP A 106 -16.89 -8.11 -8.22
C ASP A 106 -17.25 -6.95 -9.14
N HIS A 107 -17.69 -5.84 -8.55
CA HIS A 107 -17.98 -4.62 -9.31
C HIS A 107 -16.80 -4.22 -10.19
N TRP A 108 -15.60 -4.32 -9.64
CA TRP A 108 -14.38 -3.90 -10.33
C TRP A 108 -13.84 -4.96 -11.28
N SER A 109 -13.87 -6.23 -10.88
CA SER A 109 -13.36 -7.27 -11.77
C SER A 109 -14.16 -7.38 -13.06
N ASP A 110 -15.46 -7.11 -13.00
CA ASP A 110 -16.31 -7.17 -14.19
C ASP A 110 -16.15 -5.96 -15.10
N ARG A 111 -15.94 -4.79 -14.52
CA ARG A 111 -15.93 -3.54 -15.27
C ARG A 111 -14.56 -3.12 -15.74
N HIS A 112 -13.54 -3.45 -14.97
CA HIS A 112 -12.18 -2.99 -15.23
C HIS A 112 -11.17 -4.07 -14.89
N PRO A 113 -11.20 -5.19 -15.60
CA PRO A 113 -10.27 -6.28 -15.28
C PRO A 113 -8.81 -5.89 -15.46
N ASP A 114 -8.54 -4.93 -16.33
CA ASP A 114 -7.18 -4.46 -16.57
C ASP A 114 -6.63 -3.61 -15.44
N LEU A 115 -7.47 -3.12 -14.54
CA LEU A 115 -7.00 -2.36 -13.39
C LEU A 115 -6.39 -3.24 -12.30
N THR A 116 -6.63 -4.53 -12.36
CA THR A 116 -6.26 -5.39 -11.26
C THR A 116 -4.76 -5.57 -11.11
N MET A 117 -3.99 -5.39 -12.18
CA MET A 117 -2.60 -5.78 -12.15
C MET A 117 -1.64 -4.86 -12.87
N PRO A 118 -1.71 -3.54 -12.65
CA PRO A 118 -0.76 -2.67 -13.34
C PRO A 118 0.69 -2.94 -12.95
N TRP A 119 0.92 -3.45 -11.78
CA TRP A 119 2.28 -3.77 -11.31
C TRP A 119 2.74 -5.14 -11.76
N ARG A 120 1.90 -5.92 -12.37
CA ARG A 120 2.33 -7.21 -12.93
C ARG A 120 3.16 -7.03 -14.19
N THR A 121 3.07 -5.89 -14.80
CA THR A 121 3.84 -5.59 -15.97
C THR A 121 5.15 -4.99 -15.55
N PRO A 122 6.25 -5.67 -15.69
CA PRO A 122 7.56 -5.14 -15.30
C PRO A 122 7.95 -3.93 -16.11
#